data_82915345cc7140b7a89119ce96237b43
#
_entry.id   82915345cc7140b7a89119ce96237b43
#
_cell.length_a   1.000
_cell.length_b   1.000
_cell.length_c   1.000
_cell.angle_alpha   90.00
_cell.angle_beta   90.00
_cell.angle_gamma   90.00
#
_symmetry.space_group_name_H-M   'P 1'
#
loop_
_entity.id
_entity.type
_entity.pdbx_description
1 polymer ?
#
loop_
_entity_poly.entity_id
_entity_poly.type
_entity_poly.pdbx_seq_one_letter_code
_entity_poly.pdbx_strand_id
1 'polypeptide(L)'
;ERRELIRRTWGQERSYGGRPVRRLFLLGTPAPEDAERAEQLAERAALEAREHGDVLQWAFTDTFLNLTLKHVHLLDWLEARCPRASFLLSGDDDVFVHTANVLRFLETKSPDRHLFAGQLMSGSLPIRESWSKYFVPPQLFSGSVYPVYCSGGGF
;
A
#
# COMPACT_ATOMS: atom_id res chain seq x y z
N GLU A 1 1.44 0.39 -16.77
CA GLU A 1 1.25 1.81 -17.14
C GLU A 1 1.28 2.72 -15.91
N ARG A 2 0.42 2.54 -14.89
CA ARG A 2 0.41 3.36 -13.67
C ARG A 2 1.73 3.29 -12.89
N ARG A 3 2.28 2.10 -12.68
CA ARG A 3 3.57 1.92 -11.99
C ARG A 3 4.71 2.65 -12.69
N GLU A 4 4.73 2.64 -14.02
CA GLU A 4 5.72 3.37 -14.81
C GLU A 4 5.59 4.89 -14.64
N LEU A 5 4.36 5.39 -14.57
CA LEU A 5 4.12 6.79 -14.27
C LEU A 5 4.66 7.17 -12.88
N ILE A 6 4.42 6.34 -11.87
CA ILE A 6 4.94 6.54 -10.52
C ILE A 6 6.47 6.54 -10.51
N ARG A 7 7.10 5.58 -11.22
CA ARG A 7 8.58 5.51 -11.36
C ARG A 7 9.17 6.79 -11.93
N ARG A 8 8.50 7.40 -12.88
CA ARG A 8 8.96 8.61 -13.57
C ARG A 8 8.62 9.90 -12.85
N THR A 9 7.72 9.86 -11.87
CA THR A 9 7.20 11.04 -11.19
C THR A 9 7.52 11.03 -9.70
N TRP A 10 6.50 10.99 -8.89
CA TRP A 10 6.60 11.16 -7.44
C TRP A 10 7.27 9.99 -6.71
N GLY A 11 7.23 8.81 -7.28
CA GLY A 11 7.88 7.63 -6.74
C GLY A 11 9.31 7.41 -7.24
N GLN A 12 9.97 8.41 -7.82
CA GLN A 12 11.38 8.29 -8.21
C GLN A 12 12.26 7.94 -7.01
N GLU A 13 13.07 6.88 -7.16
CA GLU A 13 14.08 6.54 -6.18
C GLU A 13 15.26 7.52 -6.25
N ARG A 14 15.48 8.22 -5.18
CA ARG A 14 16.59 9.17 -5.04
C ARG A 14 16.92 9.38 -3.56
N SER A 15 18.02 10.07 -3.32
CA SER A 15 18.38 10.50 -1.99
C SER A 15 17.89 11.93 -1.74
N TYR A 16 17.28 12.16 -0.61
CA TYR A 16 16.85 13.48 -0.13
C TYR A 16 17.57 13.77 1.20
N GLY A 17 18.44 14.80 1.19
CA GLY A 17 19.21 15.12 2.39
C GLY A 17 20.08 13.97 2.91
N GLY A 18 20.60 13.13 2.00
CA GLY A 18 21.39 11.94 2.36
C GLY A 18 20.57 10.71 2.75
N ARG A 19 19.24 10.80 2.79
CA ARG A 19 18.34 9.68 3.12
C ARG A 19 17.82 9.02 1.84
N PRO A 20 18.08 7.73 1.61
CA PRO A 20 17.59 7.04 0.44
C PRO A 20 16.08 6.81 0.53
N VAL A 21 15.36 7.11 -0.55
CA VAL A 21 13.97 6.73 -0.73
C VAL A 21 13.92 5.55 -1.68
N ARG A 22 13.25 4.49 -1.27
CA ARG A 22 13.00 3.28 -2.05
C ARG A 22 11.51 3.12 -2.29
N ARG A 23 11.17 2.61 -3.44
CA ARG A 23 9.80 2.33 -3.85
C ARG A 23 9.62 0.83 -4.02
N LEU A 24 8.45 0.35 -3.62
CA LEU A 24 8.02 -1.03 -3.82
C LEU A 24 6.57 -1.05 -4.30
N PHE A 25 6.29 -1.91 -5.26
CA PHE A 25 4.94 -2.22 -5.70
C PHE A 25 4.54 -3.60 -5.18
N LEU A 26 3.40 -3.67 -4.54
CA LEU A 26 2.93 -4.88 -3.85
C LEU A 26 1.87 -5.57 -4.70
N LEU A 27 2.11 -6.82 -5.07
CA LEU A 27 1.20 -7.62 -5.86
C LEU A 27 0.88 -8.95 -5.17
N GLY A 28 -0.36 -9.40 -5.33
CA GLY A 28 -0.73 -10.79 -5.16
C GLY A 28 -0.76 -11.51 -6.51
N THR A 29 -1.42 -12.66 -6.56
CA THR A 29 -1.71 -13.39 -7.80
C THR A 29 -3.05 -12.92 -8.36
N PRO A 30 -3.23 -12.91 -9.69
CA PRO A 30 -4.52 -12.62 -10.30
C PRO A 30 -5.61 -13.59 -9.81
N ALA A 31 -6.86 -13.12 -9.80
CA ALA A 31 -8.00 -13.99 -9.50
C ALA A 31 -8.15 -15.06 -10.60
N PRO A 32 -8.49 -16.32 -10.24
CA PRO A 32 -8.49 -17.46 -11.16
C PRO A 32 -9.66 -17.50 -12.15
N GLU A 33 -10.48 -16.46 -12.23
CA GLU A 33 -11.69 -16.42 -13.07
C GLU A 33 -11.40 -16.52 -14.58
N ASP A 34 -10.17 -16.18 -14.99
CA ASP A 34 -9.67 -16.32 -16.36
C ASP A 34 -8.21 -16.80 -16.28
N ALA A 35 -8.02 -18.12 -16.41
CA ALA A 35 -6.72 -18.75 -16.23
C ALA A 35 -5.67 -18.27 -17.24
N GLU A 36 -6.06 -18.10 -18.51
CA GLU A 36 -5.14 -17.65 -19.57
C GLU A 36 -4.68 -16.19 -19.31
N ARG A 37 -5.61 -15.34 -18.96
CA ARG A 37 -5.30 -13.94 -18.59
C ARG A 37 -4.49 -13.84 -17.31
N ALA A 38 -4.76 -14.71 -16.33
CA ALA A 38 -4.00 -14.76 -15.09
C ALA A 38 -2.54 -15.15 -15.34
N GLU A 39 -2.28 -16.12 -16.20
CA GLU A 39 -0.94 -16.54 -16.59
C GLU A 39 -0.19 -15.40 -17.30
N GLN A 40 -0.79 -14.75 -18.28
CA GLN A 40 -0.20 -13.60 -18.97
C GLN A 40 0.13 -12.44 -18.02
N LEU A 41 -0.74 -12.16 -17.05
CA LEU A 41 -0.49 -11.13 -16.04
C LEU A 41 0.65 -11.51 -15.10
N ALA A 42 0.73 -12.78 -14.70
CA ALA A 42 1.82 -13.29 -13.85
C ALA A 42 3.17 -13.21 -14.55
N GLU A 43 3.25 -13.61 -15.83
CA GLU A 43 4.46 -13.48 -16.64
C GLU A 43 4.92 -12.03 -16.78
N ARG A 44 4.00 -11.12 -17.09
CA ARG A 44 4.30 -9.68 -17.19
C ARG A 44 4.80 -9.11 -15.86
N ALA A 45 4.19 -9.50 -14.75
CA ALA A 45 4.63 -9.07 -13.42
C ALA A 45 6.04 -9.60 -13.10
N ALA A 46 6.33 -10.85 -13.46
CA ALA A 46 7.64 -11.45 -13.27
C ALA A 46 8.73 -10.79 -14.13
N LEU A 47 8.42 -10.42 -15.38
CA LEU A 47 9.33 -9.67 -16.26
C LEU A 47 9.59 -8.28 -15.68
N GLU A 48 8.55 -7.56 -15.28
CA GLU A 48 8.65 -6.23 -14.67
C GLU A 48 9.48 -6.28 -13.38
N ALA A 49 9.27 -7.30 -12.53
CA ALA A 49 10.04 -7.50 -11.31
C ALA A 49 11.54 -7.71 -11.57
N ARG A 50 11.89 -8.43 -12.64
CA ARG A 50 13.29 -8.64 -13.04
C ARG A 50 13.92 -7.37 -13.61
N GLU A 51 13.15 -6.60 -14.39
CA GLU A 51 13.64 -5.38 -15.04
C GLU A 51 13.88 -4.25 -14.03
N HIS A 52 12.97 -4.07 -13.10
CA HIS A 52 12.99 -2.91 -12.21
C HIS A 52 13.44 -3.21 -10.78
N GLY A 53 13.31 -4.45 -10.32
CA GLY A 53 13.70 -4.84 -8.96
C GLY A 53 12.84 -4.19 -7.84
N ASP A 54 11.68 -3.64 -8.17
CA ASP A 54 10.83 -2.86 -7.28
C ASP A 54 9.42 -3.46 -7.08
N VAL A 55 9.23 -4.72 -7.47
CA VAL A 55 7.96 -5.44 -7.34
C VAL A 55 8.13 -6.58 -6.34
N LEU A 56 7.27 -6.60 -5.32
CA LEU A 56 7.12 -7.72 -4.40
C LEU A 56 5.81 -8.42 -4.71
N GLN A 57 5.88 -9.72 -4.98
CA GLN A 57 4.71 -10.54 -5.26
C GLN A 57 4.62 -11.70 -4.29
N TRP A 58 3.44 -11.93 -3.72
CA TRP A 58 3.14 -13.04 -2.81
C TRP A 58 2.03 -13.95 -3.35
N ALA A 59 2.01 -15.18 -2.88
CA ALA A 59 1.07 -16.21 -3.31
C ALA A 59 -0.28 -16.10 -2.58
N PHE A 60 -1.02 -14.99 -2.82
CA PHE A 60 -2.41 -14.84 -2.39
C PHE A 60 -3.21 -14.15 -3.51
N THR A 61 -4.51 -14.39 -3.59
CA THR A 61 -5.36 -13.74 -4.59
C THR A 61 -5.49 -12.25 -4.30
N ASP A 62 -5.06 -11.40 -5.25
CA ASP A 62 -5.07 -9.95 -5.13
C ASP A 62 -6.48 -9.39 -5.33
N THR A 63 -7.20 -9.26 -4.24
CA THR A 63 -8.57 -8.72 -4.23
C THR A 63 -8.70 -7.62 -3.19
N PHE A 64 -9.75 -6.83 -3.30
CA PHE A 64 -10.09 -5.80 -2.32
C PHE A 64 -10.20 -6.37 -0.89
N LEU A 65 -10.74 -7.58 -0.73
CA LEU A 65 -10.91 -8.23 0.57
C LEU A 65 -9.60 -8.72 1.19
N ASN A 66 -8.55 -8.85 0.39
CA ASN A 66 -7.23 -9.31 0.82
C ASN A 66 -6.21 -8.17 1.02
N LEU A 67 -6.65 -6.91 1.06
CA LEU A 67 -5.75 -5.77 1.29
C LEU A 67 -5.05 -5.84 2.65
N THR A 68 -5.74 -6.30 3.69
CA THR A 68 -5.12 -6.51 5.01
C THR A 68 -4.01 -7.54 4.94
N LEU A 69 -4.22 -8.66 4.24
CA LEU A 69 -3.21 -9.70 4.05
C LEU A 69 -1.99 -9.14 3.29
N LYS A 70 -2.22 -8.32 2.27
CA LYS A 70 -1.15 -7.62 1.53
C LYS A 70 -0.28 -6.77 2.46
N HIS A 71 -0.89 -6.01 3.37
CA HIS A 71 -0.16 -5.19 4.33
C HIS A 71 0.59 -6.02 5.38
N VAL A 72 0.01 -7.13 5.85
CA VAL A 72 0.71 -8.07 6.76
C VAL A 72 1.97 -8.60 6.10
N HIS A 73 1.88 -9.10 4.87
CA HIS A 73 3.05 -9.57 4.11
C HIS A 73 4.11 -8.47 3.91
N LEU A 74 3.69 -7.22 3.69
CA LEU A 74 4.63 -6.11 3.60
C LEU A 74 5.36 -5.87 4.92
N LEU A 75 4.65 -5.88 6.04
CA LEU A 75 5.25 -5.64 7.36
C LEU A 75 6.24 -6.74 7.74
N ASP A 76 5.87 -8.01 7.53
CA ASP A 76 6.76 -9.17 7.72
C ASP A 76 8.03 -9.06 6.84
N TRP A 77 7.85 -8.65 5.59
CA TRP A 77 8.97 -8.47 4.68
C TRP A 77 9.88 -7.32 5.09
N LEU A 78 9.30 -6.19 5.54
CA LEU A 78 10.07 -5.04 6.02
C LEU A 78 10.90 -5.39 7.26
N GLU A 79 10.31 -6.08 8.23
CA GLU A 79 11.02 -6.54 9.42
C GLU A 79 12.21 -7.44 9.04
N ALA A 80 12.00 -8.38 8.12
CA ALA A 80 13.03 -9.34 7.72
C ALA A 80 14.11 -8.77 6.80
N ARG A 81 13.76 -7.83 5.92
CA ARG A 81 14.62 -7.38 4.82
C ARG A 81 15.05 -5.92 4.89
N CYS A 82 14.29 -5.09 5.58
CA CYS A 82 14.53 -3.65 5.69
C CYS A 82 14.51 -3.12 7.12
N PRO A 83 15.20 -3.76 8.10
CA PRO A 83 15.13 -3.37 9.51
C PRO A 83 15.66 -1.96 9.79
N ARG A 84 16.33 -1.32 8.82
CA ARG A 84 16.85 0.04 8.92
C ARG A 84 15.93 1.10 8.28
N ALA A 85 14.78 0.70 7.75
CA ALA A 85 13.82 1.66 7.24
C ALA A 85 13.21 2.45 8.39
N SER A 86 13.42 3.77 8.39
CA SER A 86 12.93 4.65 9.46
C SER A 86 11.44 4.92 9.37
N PHE A 87 10.89 4.96 8.15
CA PHE A 87 9.49 5.25 7.90
C PHE A 87 9.01 4.46 6.68
N LEU A 88 7.75 4.11 6.69
CA LEU A 88 7.00 3.54 5.56
C LEU A 88 5.93 4.54 5.15
N LEU A 89 5.85 4.85 3.85
CA LEU A 89 4.71 5.52 3.24
C LEU A 89 3.95 4.48 2.42
N SER A 90 2.71 4.21 2.78
CA SER A 90 1.79 3.36 2.02
C SER A 90 0.81 4.22 1.23
N GLY A 91 0.43 3.82 0.05
CA GLY A 91 -0.55 4.52 -0.78
C GLY A 91 -0.96 3.71 -1.99
N ASP A 92 -2.10 4.10 -2.58
CA ASP A 92 -2.64 3.48 -3.78
C ASP A 92 -1.93 4.00 -5.05
N ASP A 93 -2.03 3.26 -6.15
CA ASP A 93 -1.39 3.61 -7.43
C ASP A 93 -2.16 4.69 -8.23
N ASP A 94 -3.26 5.17 -7.71
CA ASP A 94 -4.10 6.23 -8.28
C ASP A 94 -4.03 7.55 -7.49
N VAL A 95 -3.13 7.67 -6.53
CA VAL A 95 -2.85 8.91 -5.80
C VAL A 95 -1.56 9.55 -6.32
N PHE A 96 -1.45 10.87 -6.14
CA PHE A 96 -0.21 11.61 -6.39
C PHE A 96 0.35 12.15 -5.07
N VAL A 97 1.58 11.77 -4.77
CA VAL A 97 2.25 12.15 -3.52
C VAL A 97 3.30 13.25 -3.78
N HIS A 98 3.23 14.33 -3.03
CA HIS A 98 4.30 15.33 -3.05
C HIS A 98 5.45 14.89 -2.13
N THR A 99 6.31 14.01 -2.66
CA THR A 99 7.37 13.32 -1.90
C THR A 99 8.25 14.27 -1.10
N ALA A 100 8.62 15.43 -1.65
CA ALA A 100 9.43 16.40 -0.93
C ALA A 100 8.73 16.97 0.32
N ASN A 101 7.40 17.17 0.29
CA ASN A 101 6.64 17.63 1.45
C ASN A 101 6.52 16.54 2.51
N VAL A 102 6.32 15.28 2.09
CA VAL A 102 6.32 14.13 3.02
C VAL A 102 7.65 14.04 3.74
N LEU A 103 8.76 14.10 3.02
CA LEU A 103 10.09 14.02 3.62
C LEU A 103 10.36 15.17 4.57
N ARG A 104 9.99 16.40 4.22
CA ARG A 104 10.08 17.56 5.11
C ARG A 104 9.27 17.38 6.39
N PHE A 105 8.07 16.80 6.29
CA PHE A 105 7.27 16.45 7.46
C PHE A 105 7.98 15.41 8.34
N LEU A 106 8.55 14.37 7.72
CA LEU A 106 9.25 13.30 8.44
C LEU A 106 10.58 13.74 9.08
N GLU A 107 11.24 14.79 8.58
CA GLU A 107 12.45 15.36 9.19
C GLU A 107 12.25 15.81 10.62
N THR A 108 11.02 16.20 10.97
CA THR A 108 10.65 16.62 12.33
C THR A 108 10.25 15.45 13.24
N LYS A 109 10.24 14.21 12.74
CA LYS A 109 9.78 13.03 13.47
C LYS A 109 10.94 12.13 13.87
N SER A 110 10.79 11.51 15.04
CA SER A 110 11.73 10.48 15.47
C SER A 110 11.27 9.11 15.01
N PRO A 111 12.13 8.32 14.34
CA PRO A 111 11.80 6.95 13.95
C PRO A 111 11.58 6.01 15.15
N ASP A 112 12.10 6.37 16.33
CA ASP A 112 11.94 5.59 17.58
C ASP A 112 10.60 5.81 18.26
N ARG A 113 9.78 6.72 17.75
CA ARG A 113 8.43 6.99 18.25
C ARG A 113 7.41 6.48 17.24
N HIS A 114 6.37 5.82 17.74
CA HIS A 114 5.26 5.39 16.91
C HIS A 114 4.64 6.59 16.17
N LEU A 115 4.69 6.56 14.86
CA LEU A 115 4.06 7.53 13.98
C LEU A 115 3.04 6.81 13.12
N PHE A 116 1.79 7.25 13.19
CA PHE A 116 0.77 6.89 12.22
C PHE A 116 0.10 8.19 11.76
N ALA A 117 0.33 8.60 10.52
CA ALA A 117 -0.06 9.90 10.01
C ALA A 117 -0.67 9.77 8.62
N GLY A 118 -1.75 10.49 8.37
CA GLY A 118 -2.47 10.48 7.10
C GLY A 118 -3.66 11.43 7.15
N GLN A 119 -4.54 11.36 6.19
CA GLN A 119 -5.81 12.09 6.22
C GLN A 119 -6.71 11.50 7.32
N LEU A 120 -6.96 12.31 8.35
CA LEU A 120 -7.77 11.87 9.48
C LEU A 120 -9.24 11.81 9.11
N MET A 121 -9.85 10.67 9.35
CA MET A 121 -11.28 10.41 9.17
C MET A 121 -11.96 10.27 10.53
N SER A 122 -13.05 10.98 10.72
CA SER A 122 -13.87 10.92 11.94
C SER A 122 -15.35 10.91 11.60
N GLY A 123 -16.17 10.27 12.43
CA GLY A 123 -17.62 10.21 12.23
C GLY A 123 -18.07 9.34 11.05
N SER A 124 -17.18 8.52 10.48
CA SER A 124 -17.52 7.61 9.38
C SER A 124 -18.40 6.48 9.87
N LEU A 125 -19.43 6.15 9.10
CA LEU A 125 -20.37 5.07 9.39
C LEU A 125 -20.00 3.80 8.62
N PRO A 126 -20.17 2.61 9.20
CA PRO A 126 -20.00 1.37 8.45
C PRO A 126 -21.12 1.23 7.40
N ILE A 127 -20.73 0.86 6.19
CA ILE A 127 -21.68 0.62 5.09
C ILE A 127 -22.35 -0.72 5.35
N ARG A 128 -23.70 -0.71 5.45
CA ARG A 128 -24.53 -1.86 5.79
C ARG A 128 -25.29 -2.46 4.61
N GLU A 129 -25.20 -1.84 3.45
CA GLU A 129 -25.78 -2.32 2.20
C GLU A 129 -24.95 -3.51 1.67
N SER A 130 -25.57 -4.70 1.65
CA SER A 130 -24.90 -5.96 1.30
C SER A 130 -24.37 -6.03 -0.15
N TRP A 131 -24.87 -5.20 -1.04
CA TRP A 131 -24.42 -5.07 -2.44
C TRP A 131 -23.18 -4.21 -2.61
N SER A 132 -22.81 -3.45 -1.58
CA SER A 132 -21.63 -2.58 -1.63
C SER A 132 -20.34 -3.39 -1.48
N LYS A 133 -19.32 -3.09 -2.28
CA LYS A 133 -17.98 -3.68 -2.08
C LYS A 133 -17.35 -3.30 -0.73
N TYR A 134 -17.86 -2.26 -0.09
CA TYR A 134 -17.41 -1.79 1.23
C TYR A 134 -18.34 -2.27 2.36
N PHE A 135 -19.19 -3.24 2.08
CA PHE A 135 -20.09 -3.80 3.08
C PHE A 135 -19.34 -4.34 4.30
N VAL A 136 -19.76 -3.92 5.46
CA VAL A 136 -19.24 -4.43 6.74
C VAL A 136 -20.38 -5.07 7.52
N PRO A 137 -20.38 -6.39 7.67
CA PRO A 137 -21.42 -7.07 8.43
C PRO A 137 -21.36 -6.71 9.91
N PRO A 138 -22.52 -6.65 10.62
CA PRO A 138 -22.55 -6.36 12.04
C PRO A 138 -21.71 -7.30 12.92
N GLN A 139 -21.52 -8.54 12.47
CA GLN A 139 -20.71 -9.56 13.15
C GLN A 139 -19.21 -9.17 13.16
N LEU A 140 -18.75 -8.48 12.11
CA LEU A 140 -17.37 -8.02 12.01
C LEU A 140 -17.16 -6.71 12.80
N PHE A 141 -18.13 -5.80 12.73
CA PHE A 141 -18.10 -4.55 13.47
C PHE A 141 -19.53 -4.14 13.85
N SER A 142 -19.86 -4.21 15.13
CA SER A 142 -21.22 -3.93 15.65
C SER A 142 -21.48 -2.45 15.91
N GLY A 143 -20.42 -1.61 15.92
CA GLY A 143 -20.55 -0.18 16.18
C GLY A 143 -21.32 0.57 15.10
N SER A 144 -21.94 1.69 15.46
CA SER A 144 -22.65 2.58 14.55
C SER A 144 -21.71 3.62 13.89
N VAL A 145 -20.55 3.89 14.52
CA VAL A 145 -19.55 4.86 14.04
C VAL A 145 -18.18 4.23 14.23
N TYR A 146 -17.32 4.38 13.22
CA TYR A 146 -15.92 3.93 13.34
C TYR A 146 -15.13 4.82 14.33
N PRO A 147 -14.16 4.25 15.06
CA PRO A 147 -13.15 5.06 15.72
C PRO A 147 -12.41 5.93 14.70
N VAL A 148 -11.74 6.96 15.16
CA VAL A 148 -10.91 7.83 14.31
C VAL A 148 -9.80 7.00 13.66
N TYR A 149 -9.60 7.17 12.34
CA TYR A 149 -8.61 6.41 11.56
C TYR A 149 -7.99 7.28 10.44
N CYS A 150 -6.87 6.85 9.90
CA CYS A 150 -6.29 7.43 8.70
C CYS A 150 -6.94 6.83 7.45
N SER A 151 -7.24 7.67 6.47
CA SER A 151 -7.78 7.21 5.17
C SER A 151 -6.81 6.26 4.47
N GLY A 152 -7.35 5.22 3.82
CA GLY A 152 -6.56 4.19 3.12
C GLY A 152 -5.87 4.68 1.84
N GLY A 153 -6.20 5.85 1.31
CA GLY A 153 -5.58 6.37 0.08
C GLY A 153 -4.10 6.75 0.22
N GLY A 154 -3.59 6.89 1.48
CA GLY A 154 -2.17 7.17 1.76
C GLY A 154 -1.92 7.50 3.23
N PHE A 155 -0.95 6.83 3.85
CA PHE A 155 -0.52 7.01 5.24
C PHE A 155 0.93 6.60 5.46
#